data_aced084301fe15f3c3b1894353b650e2
#
_entry.id   aced084301fe15f3c3b1894353b650e2
#
_cell.length_a   1.000
_cell.length_b   1.000
_cell.length_c   1.000
_cell.angle_alpha   90.00
_cell.angle_beta   90.00
_cell.angle_gamma   90.00
#
_symmetry.space_group_name_H-M   'P 1'
#
loop_
_entity.id
_entity.type
_entity.pdbx_description
1 polymer ?
#
loop_
_entity_poly.entity_id
_entity_poly.type
_entity_poly.pdbx_seq_one_letter_code
_entity_poly.pdbx_strand_id
1 'polypeptide(L)'
;YKRQPISEAAFSGLAVGAAMMGMRPVVEFMFWSFCYVAFDQIFNNAASIRYMSGGLINVPIVFRGPANGGTNVGATHSHTPENFAANTPGLKVICPSTPADAKGMLKSAIRDNDPVCVMENTILYNLRDEVPEEDDFTIPLGKSKVVREGNDLSIIAHGNAVHTSIPVSYTHLTLPTNTTV
;
A
#
# COMPACT_ATOMS: atom_id res chain seq x y z
N TYR A 1 -24.78 14.34 -14.39
CA TYR A 1 -24.08 13.32 -13.60
C TYR A 1 -23.98 11.95 -14.29
N LYS A 2 -24.92 11.55 -15.12
CA LYS A 2 -25.00 10.17 -15.66
C LYS A 2 -24.06 9.89 -16.85
N ARG A 3 -23.27 10.83 -17.33
CA ARG A 3 -22.42 10.68 -18.52
C ARG A 3 -21.05 11.35 -18.40
N GLN A 4 -20.52 11.47 -17.18
CA GLN A 4 -19.18 11.99 -17.00
C GLN A 4 -18.15 10.87 -17.23
N PRO A 5 -17.05 11.14 -17.92
CA PRO A 5 -15.98 10.18 -18.06
C PRO A 5 -15.33 9.93 -16.70
N ILE A 6 -14.91 8.70 -16.45
CA ILE A 6 -13.90 8.38 -15.43
C ILE A 6 -12.56 8.74 -16.07
N SER A 7 -11.72 9.51 -15.37
CA SER A 7 -10.44 9.95 -15.89
C SER A 7 -9.42 9.95 -14.77
N GLU A 8 -8.73 8.85 -14.61
CA GLU A 8 -7.74 8.64 -13.55
C GLU A 8 -6.57 9.63 -13.68
N ALA A 9 -6.15 9.94 -14.89
CA ALA A 9 -5.11 10.95 -15.14
C ALA A 9 -5.58 12.34 -14.66
N ALA A 10 -6.84 12.71 -14.95
CA ALA A 10 -7.35 14.03 -14.63
C ALA A 10 -7.53 14.22 -13.11
N PHE A 11 -8.20 13.30 -12.42
CA PHE A 11 -8.41 13.47 -10.99
C PHE A 11 -7.12 13.29 -10.18
N SER A 12 -6.20 12.41 -10.63
CA SER A 12 -4.89 12.27 -9.99
C SER A 12 -4.05 13.53 -10.16
N GLY A 13 -3.99 14.10 -11.36
CA GLY A 13 -3.27 15.35 -11.61
C GLY A 13 -3.85 16.54 -10.84
N LEU A 14 -5.19 16.65 -10.78
CA LEU A 14 -5.85 17.66 -9.95
C LEU A 14 -5.47 17.51 -8.47
N ALA A 15 -5.45 16.28 -7.96
CA ALA A 15 -5.10 16.00 -6.57
C ALA A 15 -3.62 16.28 -6.29
N VAL A 16 -2.70 15.98 -7.22
CA VAL A 16 -1.28 16.34 -7.11
C VAL A 16 -1.13 17.86 -7.01
N GLY A 17 -1.79 18.62 -7.89
CA GLY A 17 -1.78 20.09 -7.82
C GLY A 17 -2.36 20.62 -6.50
N ALA A 18 -3.44 20.05 -6.00
CA ALA A 18 -4.03 20.40 -4.71
C ALA A 18 -3.07 20.12 -3.54
N ALA A 19 -2.35 18.98 -3.58
CA ALA A 19 -1.34 18.64 -2.59
C ALA A 19 -0.19 19.65 -2.59
N MET A 20 0.29 20.07 -3.75
CA MET A 20 1.32 21.12 -3.88
C MET A 20 0.87 22.45 -3.27
N MET A 21 -0.43 22.72 -3.24
CA MET A 21 -1.03 23.91 -2.61
C MET A 21 -1.32 23.72 -1.12
N GLY A 22 -0.88 22.64 -0.50
CA GLY A 22 -0.98 22.38 0.94
C GLY A 22 -2.21 21.59 1.39
N MET A 23 -3.04 21.11 0.47
CA MET A 23 -4.09 20.14 0.80
C MET A 23 -3.51 18.74 1.02
N ARG A 24 -4.30 17.86 1.63
CA ARG A 24 -3.94 16.44 1.84
C ARG A 24 -4.98 15.53 1.17
N PRO A 25 -4.99 15.47 -0.16
CA PRO A 25 -5.97 14.66 -0.87
C PRO A 25 -5.72 13.16 -0.68
N VAL A 26 -6.81 12.41 -0.66
CA VAL A 26 -6.82 10.95 -0.73
C VAL A 26 -7.49 10.58 -2.04
N VAL A 27 -6.72 9.99 -2.94
CA VAL A 27 -7.17 9.54 -4.24
C VAL A 27 -7.44 8.06 -4.17
N GLU A 28 -8.65 7.64 -4.54
CA GLU A 28 -9.03 6.23 -4.58
C GLU A 28 -9.16 5.76 -6.04
N PHE A 29 -8.43 4.70 -6.36
CA PHE A 29 -8.66 3.93 -7.58
C PHE A 29 -9.64 2.79 -7.29
N MET A 30 -10.59 2.57 -8.17
CA MET A 30 -11.54 1.45 -8.06
C MET A 30 -10.80 0.09 -7.99
N PHE A 31 -9.72 -0.02 -8.77
CA PHE A 31 -8.67 -1.04 -8.67
C PHE A 31 -7.33 -0.39 -8.97
N TRP A 32 -6.27 -0.84 -8.31
CA TRP A 32 -4.91 -0.33 -8.59
C TRP A 32 -4.48 -0.53 -10.05
N SER A 33 -5.09 -1.45 -10.77
CA SER A 33 -4.88 -1.61 -12.22
C SER A 33 -5.13 -0.31 -13.00
N PHE A 34 -5.99 0.56 -12.52
CA PHE A 34 -6.29 1.84 -13.18
C PHE A 34 -5.24 2.93 -12.92
N CYS A 35 -4.26 2.70 -12.04
CA CYS A 35 -3.13 3.60 -11.89
C CYS A 35 -2.32 3.74 -13.19
N TYR A 36 -2.38 2.74 -14.07
CA TYR A 36 -1.71 2.83 -15.38
C TYR A 36 -2.23 3.98 -16.25
N VAL A 37 -3.50 4.35 -16.12
CA VAL A 37 -4.07 5.51 -16.80
C VAL A 37 -3.55 6.81 -16.20
N ALA A 38 -3.23 6.81 -14.90
CA ALA A 38 -2.70 7.95 -14.15
C ALA A 38 -1.17 7.88 -13.94
N PHE A 39 -0.47 7.00 -14.66
CA PHE A 39 0.93 6.65 -14.40
C PHE A 39 1.84 7.89 -14.30
N ASP A 40 1.75 8.81 -15.25
CA ASP A 40 2.53 10.04 -15.26
C ASP A 40 2.28 10.89 -13.99
N GLN A 41 1.03 10.99 -13.57
CA GLN A 41 0.68 11.81 -12.40
C GLN A 41 1.24 11.26 -11.08
N ILE A 42 1.33 9.94 -10.95
CA ILE A 42 1.82 9.26 -9.75
C ILE A 42 3.35 9.14 -9.80
N PHE A 43 3.86 8.46 -10.84
CA PHE A 43 5.24 7.99 -10.89
C PHE A 43 6.22 9.05 -11.42
N ASN A 44 5.74 10.07 -12.10
CA ASN A 44 6.53 11.18 -12.56
C ASN A 44 6.27 12.42 -11.70
N ASN A 45 5.04 12.97 -11.75
CA ASN A 45 4.76 14.25 -11.10
C ASN A 45 4.81 14.17 -9.58
N ALA A 46 3.96 13.35 -8.94
CA ALA A 46 3.92 13.27 -7.48
C ALA A 46 5.26 12.84 -6.88
N ALA A 47 5.91 11.84 -7.48
CA ALA A 47 7.19 11.31 -7.00
C ALA A 47 8.32 12.33 -7.07
N SER A 48 8.39 13.14 -8.14
CA SER A 48 9.60 13.91 -8.47
C SER A 48 9.56 15.36 -8.00
N ILE A 49 8.40 15.96 -7.80
CA ILE A 49 8.25 17.41 -7.55
C ILE A 49 9.05 17.89 -6.34
N ARG A 50 9.07 17.13 -5.24
CA ARG A 50 9.84 17.51 -4.07
C ARG A 50 11.34 17.59 -4.38
N TYR A 51 11.87 16.62 -5.07
CA TYR A 51 13.28 16.61 -5.48
C TYR A 51 13.58 17.75 -6.48
N MET A 52 12.75 17.93 -7.50
CA MET A 52 12.91 18.97 -8.53
C MET A 52 12.83 20.38 -7.96
N SER A 53 12.04 20.58 -6.92
CA SER A 53 11.92 21.88 -6.23
C SER A 53 13.02 22.10 -5.15
N GLY A 54 13.99 21.20 -5.03
CA GLY A 54 15.00 21.30 -3.97
C GLY A 54 14.41 21.19 -2.55
N GLY A 55 13.27 20.48 -2.40
CA GLY A 55 12.59 20.29 -1.12
C GLY A 55 11.60 21.40 -0.76
N LEU A 56 11.41 22.41 -1.62
CA LEU A 56 10.53 23.55 -1.33
C LEU A 56 9.04 23.17 -1.41
N ILE A 57 8.70 22.21 -2.27
CA ILE A 57 7.30 21.79 -2.48
C ILE A 57 7.13 20.37 -1.95
N ASN A 58 6.23 20.20 -1.00
CA ASN A 58 5.75 18.89 -0.56
C ASN A 58 4.57 18.44 -1.41
N VAL A 59 4.38 17.12 -1.47
CA VAL A 59 3.22 16.52 -2.14
C VAL A 59 2.54 15.52 -1.18
N PRO A 60 1.86 16.02 -0.15
CA PRO A 60 1.20 15.18 0.87
C PRO A 60 -0.08 14.54 0.33
N ILE A 61 0.07 13.54 -0.50
CA ILE A 61 -1.04 12.85 -1.18
C ILE A 61 -1.03 11.35 -0.86
N VAL A 62 -2.20 10.78 -0.70
CA VAL A 62 -2.40 9.34 -0.59
C VAL A 62 -3.07 8.84 -1.86
N PHE A 63 -2.47 7.85 -2.50
CA PHE A 63 -3.11 7.03 -3.52
C PHE A 63 -3.45 5.68 -2.91
N ARG A 64 -4.71 5.28 -2.96
CA ARG A 64 -5.18 4.03 -2.37
C ARG A 64 -6.11 3.25 -3.30
N GLY A 65 -6.31 2.00 -3.01
CA GLY A 65 -7.30 1.16 -3.69
C GLY A 65 -7.02 -0.32 -3.56
N PRO A 66 -8.01 -1.14 -3.97
CA PRO A 66 -7.85 -2.58 -4.00
C PRO A 66 -6.78 -3.01 -4.99
N ALA A 67 -5.88 -3.85 -4.52
CA ALA A 67 -4.81 -4.48 -5.29
C ALA A 67 -4.92 -6.00 -5.18
N ASN A 68 -4.17 -6.71 -6.00
CA ASN A 68 -4.07 -8.16 -6.05
C ASN A 68 -5.31 -8.86 -6.62
N GLY A 69 -5.10 -10.10 -7.05
CA GLY A 69 -6.14 -10.99 -7.52
C GLY A 69 -6.94 -11.62 -6.37
N GLY A 70 -7.87 -12.50 -6.73
CA GLY A 70 -8.67 -13.27 -5.77
C GLY A 70 -10.16 -12.95 -5.77
N THR A 71 -10.58 -11.91 -6.48
CA THR A 71 -11.99 -11.50 -6.62
C THR A 71 -12.61 -11.93 -7.95
N ASN A 72 -11.88 -12.67 -8.78
CA ASN A 72 -12.34 -13.20 -10.07
C ASN A 72 -12.83 -12.13 -11.07
N VAL A 73 -12.24 -10.95 -11.05
CA VAL A 73 -12.60 -9.82 -11.92
C VAL A 73 -11.81 -9.75 -13.23
N GLY A 74 -11.04 -10.79 -13.52
CA GLY A 74 -10.24 -10.91 -14.74
C GLY A 74 -8.84 -10.24 -14.64
N ALA A 75 -8.01 -10.50 -15.65
CA ALA A 75 -6.59 -10.12 -15.65
C ALA A 75 -6.38 -8.62 -15.56
N THR A 76 -7.18 -7.81 -16.26
CA THR A 76 -7.05 -6.35 -16.29
C THR A 76 -7.39 -5.64 -14.98
N HIS A 77 -7.97 -6.36 -14.00
CA HIS A 77 -8.35 -5.84 -12.69
C HIS A 77 -7.63 -6.56 -11.54
N SER A 78 -6.54 -7.26 -11.83
CA SER A 78 -5.83 -8.10 -10.86
C SER A 78 -4.32 -7.79 -10.78
N HIS A 79 -3.91 -6.60 -11.20
CA HIS A 79 -2.51 -6.18 -11.14
C HIS A 79 -2.08 -5.82 -9.71
N THR A 80 -0.80 -6.00 -9.45
CA THR A 80 -0.12 -5.67 -8.19
C THR A 80 1.06 -4.76 -8.49
N PRO A 81 0.84 -3.44 -8.61
CA PRO A 81 1.86 -2.51 -9.07
C PRO A 81 2.83 -2.08 -7.95
N GLU A 82 2.93 -2.80 -6.85
CA GLU A 82 3.81 -2.50 -5.71
C GLU A 82 5.25 -2.28 -6.14
N ASN A 83 5.78 -3.12 -7.04
CA ASN A 83 7.15 -3.03 -7.52
C ASN A 83 7.41 -1.75 -8.33
N PHE A 84 6.46 -1.29 -9.13
CA PHE A 84 6.62 -0.02 -9.83
C PHE A 84 6.72 1.14 -8.83
N ALA A 85 5.82 1.17 -7.86
CA ALA A 85 5.81 2.23 -6.86
C ALA A 85 7.03 2.13 -5.92
N ALA A 86 7.40 0.94 -5.46
CA ALA A 86 8.56 0.74 -4.58
C ALA A 86 9.90 1.04 -5.28
N ASN A 87 9.99 0.89 -6.59
CA ASN A 87 11.18 1.21 -7.38
C ASN A 87 11.22 2.67 -7.85
N THR A 88 10.23 3.49 -7.49
CA THR A 88 10.16 4.89 -7.89
C THR A 88 10.61 5.78 -6.73
N PRO A 89 11.78 6.46 -6.83
CA PRO A 89 12.21 7.39 -5.80
C PRO A 89 11.19 8.50 -5.56
N GLY A 90 10.94 8.83 -4.29
CA GLY A 90 9.97 9.84 -3.89
C GLY A 90 8.59 9.30 -3.52
N LEU A 91 8.27 8.04 -3.85
CA LEU A 91 7.07 7.37 -3.38
C LEU A 91 7.34 6.50 -2.14
N LYS A 92 6.38 6.45 -1.23
CA LYS A 92 6.31 5.46 -0.15
C LYS A 92 5.22 4.45 -0.49
N VAL A 93 5.48 3.16 -0.20
CA VAL A 93 4.54 2.08 -0.47
C VAL A 93 4.24 1.35 0.82
N ILE A 94 2.96 1.14 1.09
CA ILE A 94 2.49 0.35 2.24
C ILE A 94 1.47 -0.68 1.79
N CYS A 95 1.56 -1.88 2.37
CA CYS A 95 0.68 -3.00 2.09
C CYS A 95 0.16 -3.55 3.43
N PRO A 96 -0.94 -3.02 3.96
CA PRO A 96 -1.50 -3.47 5.23
C PRO A 96 -1.82 -4.97 5.24
N SER A 97 -1.57 -5.64 6.35
CA SER A 97 -1.82 -7.09 6.52
C SER A 97 -2.95 -7.37 7.50
N THR A 98 -3.26 -6.43 8.39
CA THR A 98 -4.28 -6.57 9.42
C THR A 98 -5.21 -5.34 9.44
N PRO A 99 -6.40 -5.43 10.07
CA PRO A 99 -7.26 -4.26 10.29
C PRO A 99 -6.56 -3.13 11.07
N ALA A 100 -5.74 -3.47 12.07
CA ALA A 100 -4.95 -2.49 12.82
C ALA A 100 -3.92 -1.79 11.90
N ASP A 101 -3.23 -2.55 11.02
CA ASP A 101 -2.32 -1.97 10.03
C ASP A 101 -3.06 -1.00 9.10
N ALA A 102 -4.23 -1.41 8.60
CA ALA A 102 -5.02 -0.57 7.71
C ALA A 102 -5.39 0.77 8.38
N LYS A 103 -5.88 0.75 9.64
CA LYS A 103 -6.18 1.97 10.41
C LYS A 103 -4.93 2.82 10.65
N GLY A 104 -3.88 2.21 11.21
CA GLY A 104 -2.71 2.93 11.68
C GLY A 104 -1.83 3.45 10.54
N MET A 105 -1.58 2.65 9.51
CA MET A 105 -0.76 3.04 8.37
C MET A 105 -1.45 4.08 7.49
N LEU A 106 -2.79 3.97 7.27
CA LEU A 106 -3.52 4.98 6.49
C LEU A 106 -3.50 6.34 7.18
N LYS A 107 -3.67 6.38 8.50
CA LYS A 107 -3.53 7.65 9.26
C LYS A 107 -2.13 8.23 9.15
N SER A 108 -1.09 7.40 9.23
CA SER A 108 0.29 7.83 9.02
C SER A 108 0.52 8.34 7.61
N ALA A 109 -0.04 7.68 6.60
CA ALA A 109 0.05 8.08 5.20
C ALA A 109 -0.59 9.46 4.95
N ILE A 110 -1.78 9.72 5.52
CA ILE A 110 -2.46 11.02 5.40
C ILE A 110 -1.65 12.14 6.07
N ARG A 111 -0.90 11.83 7.12
CA ARG A 111 -0.07 12.79 7.87
C ARG A 111 1.33 12.98 7.27
N ASP A 112 1.74 12.13 6.35
CA ASP A 112 3.04 12.22 5.69
C ASP A 112 3.09 13.43 4.72
N ASN A 113 4.27 14.00 4.55
CA ASN A 113 4.48 15.12 3.63
C ASN A 113 4.92 14.65 2.23
N ASP A 114 5.17 13.36 2.05
CA ASP A 114 5.52 12.74 0.79
C ASP A 114 4.37 11.87 0.26
N PRO A 115 4.32 11.58 -1.04
CA PRO A 115 3.30 10.72 -1.62
C PRO A 115 3.36 9.29 -1.08
N VAL A 116 2.23 8.74 -0.68
CA VAL A 116 2.11 7.37 -0.16
C VAL A 116 1.12 6.58 -1.01
N CYS A 117 1.57 5.43 -1.51
CA CYS A 117 0.76 4.44 -2.19
C CYS A 117 0.32 3.35 -1.21
N VAL A 118 -0.97 3.22 -0.99
CA VAL A 118 -1.58 2.21 -0.10
C VAL A 118 -2.16 1.10 -0.94
N MET A 119 -1.49 -0.05 -0.97
CA MET A 119 -1.91 -1.23 -1.73
C MET A 119 -2.75 -2.13 -0.84
N GLU A 120 -4.06 -2.13 -1.05
CA GLU A 120 -5.00 -2.86 -0.21
C GLU A 120 -5.31 -4.23 -0.83
N ASN A 121 -4.97 -5.30 -0.11
CA ASN A 121 -5.28 -6.63 -0.61
C ASN A 121 -6.77 -6.95 -0.44
N THR A 122 -7.47 -7.19 -1.54
CA THR A 122 -8.92 -7.41 -1.55
C THR A 122 -9.37 -8.61 -0.74
N ILE A 123 -8.55 -9.66 -0.64
CA ILE A 123 -8.87 -10.86 0.15
C ILE A 123 -8.98 -10.50 1.63
N LEU A 124 -8.21 -9.52 2.09
CA LEU A 124 -8.17 -9.10 3.50
C LEU A 124 -9.33 -8.18 3.91
N TYR A 125 -10.17 -7.70 2.98
CA TYR A 125 -11.31 -6.82 3.32
C TYR A 125 -12.32 -7.48 4.26
N ASN A 126 -12.40 -8.81 4.26
CA ASN A 126 -13.27 -9.56 5.15
C ASN A 126 -12.59 -10.02 6.45
N LEU A 127 -11.29 -9.73 6.61
CA LEU A 127 -10.56 -10.07 7.81
C LEU A 127 -11.10 -9.25 9.00
N ARG A 128 -11.37 -9.96 10.09
CA ARG A 128 -11.78 -9.37 11.37
C ARG A 128 -10.69 -9.63 12.38
N ASP A 129 -10.26 -8.59 13.06
CA ASP A 129 -9.27 -8.67 14.13
C ASP A 129 -9.44 -7.46 15.06
N GLU A 130 -8.75 -7.48 16.18
CA GLU A 130 -8.73 -6.37 17.11
C GLU A 130 -8.08 -5.14 16.51
N VAL A 131 -8.69 -3.98 16.72
CA VAL A 131 -8.18 -2.70 16.26
C VAL A 131 -8.12 -1.75 17.45
N PRO A 132 -6.96 -1.11 17.73
CA PRO A 132 -6.87 -0.12 18.80
C PRO A 132 -7.92 0.97 18.66
N GLU A 133 -8.60 1.29 19.78
CA GLU A 133 -9.70 2.27 19.79
C GLU A 133 -9.21 3.71 19.80
N GLU A 134 -7.96 3.95 20.20
CA GLU A 134 -7.39 5.29 20.28
C GLU A 134 -7.55 6.06 18.98
N ASP A 135 -8.06 7.28 19.09
CA ASP A 135 -8.27 8.16 17.94
C ASP A 135 -6.97 8.49 17.21
N ASP A 136 -5.87 8.58 17.93
CA ASP A 136 -4.56 8.93 17.40
C ASP A 136 -3.66 7.72 17.10
N PHE A 137 -4.21 6.52 17.13
CA PHE A 137 -3.45 5.32 16.79
C PHE A 137 -2.86 5.44 15.38
N THR A 138 -1.53 5.35 15.30
CA THR A 138 -0.76 5.38 14.04
C THR A 138 0.32 4.31 14.06
N ILE A 139 0.72 3.86 12.89
CA ILE A 139 1.84 2.94 12.70
C ILE A 139 2.91 3.66 11.87
N PRO A 140 4.17 3.76 12.34
CA PRO A 140 5.25 4.38 11.59
C PRO A 140 5.49 3.70 10.24
N LEU A 141 5.56 4.49 9.17
CA LEU A 141 5.89 3.98 7.84
C LEU A 141 7.38 3.63 7.75
N GLY A 142 7.73 2.68 6.86
CA GLY A 142 9.11 2.26 6.65
C GLY A 142 9.67 1.33 7.74
N LYS A 143 8.82 0.78 8.60
CA LYS A 143 9.20 -0.22 9.60
C LYS A 143 8.42 -1.50 9.40
N SER A 144 9.13 -2.63 9.49
CA SER A 144 8.51 -3.96 9.55
C SER A 144 8.18 -4.33 10.99
N LYS A 145 7.24 -5.28 11.14
CA LYS A 145 6.89 -5.89 12.43
C LYS A 145 7.33 -7.35 12.43
N VAL A 146 7.94 -7.79 13.51
CA VAL A 146 8.17 -9.21 13.73
C VAL A 146 6.84 -9.85 14.15
N VAL A 147 6.31 -10.74 13.32
CA VAL A 147 5.05 -11.45 13.56
C VAL A 147 5.30 -12.75 14.33
N ARG A 148 6.44 -13.38 14.08
CA ARG A 148 6.89 -14.61 14.76
C ARG A 148 8.40 -14.56 14.93
N GLU A 149 8.85 -14.79 16.16
CA GLU A 149 10.26 -14.91 16.49
C GLU A 149 10.83 -16.26 16.00
N GLY A 150 12.11 -16.28 15.64
CA GLY A 150 12.86 -17.45 15.19
C GLY A 150 14.34 -17.13 15.04
N ASN A 151 15.17 -18.18 14.89
CA ASN A 151 16.62 -18.03 14.84
C ASN A 151 17.26 -18.59 13.57
N ASP A 152 16.55 -19.40 12.80
CA ASP A 152 17.14 -20.17 11.70
C ASP A 152 17.00 -19.50 10.33
N LEU A 153 15.90 -18.81 10.10
CA LEU A 153 15.67 -18.10 8.85
C LEU A 153 14.68 -16.94 9.05
N SER A 154 14.65 -16.02 8.09
CA SER A 154 13.69 -14.91 8.04
C SER A 154 12.75 -15.04 6.85
N ILE A 155 11.45 -14.95 7.10
CA ILE A 155 10.42 -14.81 6.05
C ILE A 155 9.97 -13.36 6.02
N ILE A 156 10.12 -12.69 4.88
CA ILE A 156 9.66 -11.32 4.68
C ILE A 156 8.42 -11.37 3.78
N ALA A 157 7.31 -10.83 4.27
CA ALA A 157 6.04 -10.85 3.58
C ALA A 157 5.24 -9.57 3.84
N HIS A 158 4.29 -9.26 2.96
CA HIS A 158 3.34 -8.15 3.11
C HIS A 158 1.94 -8.55 2.63
N GLY A 159 0.92 -7.77 3.01
CA GLY A 159 -0.46 -8.04 2.62
C GLY A 159 -0.90 -9.46 2.98
N ASN A 160 -1.59 -10.14 2.06
CA ASN A 160 -2.07 -11.50 2.28
C ASN A 160 -0.94 -12.56 2.41
N ALA A 161 0.24 -12.29 1.85
CA ALA A 161 1.37 -13.21 1.96
C ALA A 161 1.81 -13.44 3.42
N VAL A 162 1.57 -12.50 4.33
CA VAL A 162 1.80 -12.68 5.77
C VAL A 162 0.97 -13.84 6.29
N HIS A 163 -0.33 -13.85 5.98
CA HIS A 163 -1.26 -14.91 6.44
C HIS A 163 -0.95 -16.28 5.83
N THR A 164 -0.42 -16.32 4.63
CA THR A 164 0.04 -17.56 3.99
C THR A 164 1.36 -18.05 4.61
N SER A 165 2.25 -17.14 4.99
CA SER A 165 3.57 -17.48 5.53
C SER A 165 3.52 -18.03 6.96
N ILE A 166 2.57 -17.57 7.79
CA ILE A 166 2.45 -18.00 9.17
C ILE A 166 2.28 -19.54 9.27
N PRO A 167 1.27 -20.18 8.64
CA PRO A 167 1.15 -21.64 8.70
C PRO A 167 2.34 -22.37 8.08
N VAL A 168 2.92 -21.86 6.98
CA VAL A 168 4.11 -22.45 6.37
C VAL A 168 5.27 -22.50 7.36
N SER A 169 5.47 -21.42 8.11
CA SER A 169 6.52 -21.36 9.12
C SER A 169 6.37 -22.39 10.25
N TYR A 170 5.13 -22.86 10.52
CA TYR A 170 4.87 -23.91 11.49
C TYR A 170 5.04 -25.33 10.91
N THR A 171 4.57 -25.54 9.68
CA THR A 171 4.45 -26.88 9.11
C THR A 171 5.68 -27.35 8.34
N HIS A 172 6.41 -26.44 7.69
CA HIS A 172 7.50 -26.79 6.79
C HIS A 172 8.89 -26.45 7.34
N LEU A 173 8.97 -25.50 8.26
CA LEU A 173 10.25 -25.02 8.78
C LEU A 173 10.54 -25.50 10.21
N THR A 174 9.60 -26.17 10.85
CA THR A 174 9.76 -26.74 12.20
C THR A 174 9.60 -28.25 12.23
N LEU A 175 9.67 -28.93 11.11
CA LEU A 175 9.71 -30.37 11.08
C LEU A 175 11.00 -30.83 11.80
N PRO A 176 10.89 -31.64 12.88
CA PRO A 176 12.07 -32.23 13.45
C PRO A 176 12.71 -33.13 12.39
N THR A 177 13.97 -32.89 12.09
CA THR A 177 14.81 -33.78 11.28
C THR A 177 15.11 -35.04 12.10
N ASN A 178 14.09 -35.77 12.51
CA ASN A 178 14.20 -37.11 13.04
C ASN A 178 13.84 -38.11 11.94
N THR A 179 14.65 -38.16 10.92
CA THR A 179 14.87 -39.40 10.17
C THR A 179 16.19 -40.00 10.65
N THR A 180 16.16 -40.69 11.78
CA THR A 180 17.10 -41.77 11.99
C THR A 180 16.69 -42.88 11.02
N VAL A 181 17.46 -43.05 9.95
CA VAL A 181 17.53 -44.26 9.16
C VAL A 181 18.39 -45.27 9.93
#